data_f0617ad28f0eab0258790433b06505a0
#
_entry.id   f0617ad28f0eab0258790433b06505a0
#
_cell.length_a   1.000
_cell.length_b   1.000
_cell.length_c   1.000
_cell.angle_alpha   90.00
_cell.angle_beta   90.00
_cell.angle_gamma   90.00
#
_symmetry.space_group_name_H-M   'P 1'
#
loop_
_entity.id
_entity.type
_entity.pdbx_description
1 polymer ?
#
loop_
_entity_poly.entity_id
_entity_poly.type
_entity_poly.pdbx_seq_one_letter_code
_entity_poly.pdbx_strand_id
1 'polypeptide(L)'
;MLVRTTAGSDPEISLFRLDLRGKRADQALGELSQYLDRALLSGREGVEIVHGRGTGALRKEVHAFLKTFPGIASFALAPEDQGGDGVTIVTFK
;
A
#
# COMPACT_ATOMS: atom_id res chain seq x y z
N MET A 1 6.92 -27.22 7.70
CA MET A 1 7.07 -26.73 7.24
C MET A 1 7.02 -26.23 6.99
N LEU A 2 6.91 -25.98 6.98
CA LEU A 2 6.93 -25.29 6.50
C LEU A 2 6.98 -24.68 6.19
N VAL A 3 6.97 -24.66 6.35
CA VAL A 3 7.12 -24.00 5.78
C VAL A 3 6.83 -23.37 5.77
N ARG A 4 6.73 -23.27 5.99
CA ARG A 4 6.49 -22.48 5.68
C ARG A 4 6.65 -21.78 5.49
N THR A 5 6.85 -21.83 5.55
CA THR A 5 7.10 -21.06 5.07
C THR A 5 6.92 -20.64 4.58
N THR A 6 6.96 -20.68 4.68
CA THR A 6 6.94 -20.23 3.90
C THR A 6 6.33 -19.90 3.43
N ALA A 7 6.38 -19.83 3.45
CA ALA A 7 6.05 -19.48 2.79
C ALA A 7 5.37 -18.88 2.63
N GLY A 8 5.28 -18.66 2.64
CA GLY A 8 4.62 -18.09 2.21
C GLY A 8 4.22 -17.20 2.70
N SER A 9 4.46 -17.49 3.73
CA SER A 9 4.38 -16.53 4.04
C SER A 9 4.14 -15.37 3.36
N ASP A 10 4.52 -15.31 2.65
CA ASP A 10 4.59 -14.18 1.83
C ASP A 10 3.26 -13.55 1.47
N PRO A 11 2.15 -14.30 1.26
CA PRO A 11 0.87 -13.65 1.00
C PRO A 11 0.47 -12.69 2.11
N GLU A 12 0.77 -13.05 3.35
CA GLU A 12 0.41 -12.20 4.47
C GLU A 12 1.27 -10.95 4.49
N ILE A 13 2.57 -11.09 4.20
CA ILE A 13 3.45 -9.94 4.12
C ILE A 13 2.98 -9.00 3.02
N SER A 14 2.58 -9.55 1.89
CA SER A 14 2.07 -8.75 0.77
C SER A 14 0.86 -7.94 1.15
N LEU A 15 0.03 -8.46 2.06
CA LEU A 15 -1.17 -7.76 2.47
C LEU A 15 -0.90 -6.65 3.48
N PHE A 16 0.33 -6.59 4.02
CA PHE A 16 0.69 -5.50 4.92
C PHE A 16 1.34 -4.35 4.20
N ARG A 17 2.06 -4.63 3.13
CA ARG A 17 2.87 -3.61 2.48
C ARG A 17 2.90 -3.86 0.98
N LEU A 18 2.64 -2.81 0.22
CA LEU A 18 2.71 -2.85 -1.24
C LEU A 18 3.80 -1.89 -1.71
N ASP A 19 4.74 -2.39 -2.48
CA ASP A 19 5.86 -1.59 -2.99
C ASP A 19 5.58 -1.23 -4.45
N LEU A 20 5.38 0.06 -4.70
CA LEU A 20 5.09 0.57 -6.04
C LEU A 20 6.26 1.33 -6.65
N ARG A 21 7.42 1.32 -5.99
CA ARG A 21 8.57 2.09 -6.47
C ARG A 21 8.99 1.63 -7.86
N GLY A 22 9.33 2.61 -8.70
CA GLY A 22 9.81 2.32 -10.04
C GLY A 22 8.74 1.98 -11.04
N LYS A 23 7.47 1.96 -10.63
CA LYS A 23 6.38 1.63 -11.53
C LYS A 23 5.80 2.90 -12.14
N ARG A 24 5.22 2.76 -13.33
CA ARG A 24 4.50 3.85 -13.97
C ARG A 24 3.18 4.06 -13.23
N ALA A 25 2.67 5.28 -13.30
CA ALA A 25 1.47 5.63 -12.54
C ALA A 25 0.28 4.71 -12.86
N ASP A 26 0.03 4.46 -14.15
CA ASP A 26 -1.10 3.63 -14.53
C ASP A 26 -0.97 2.20 -13.99
N GLN A 27 0.24 1.63 -14.10
CA GLN A 27 0.50 0.30 -13.58
C GLN A 27 0.38 0.28 -12.05
N ALA A 28 0.96 1.28 -11.40
CA ALA A 28 0.95 1.37 -9.95
C ALA A 28 -0.48 1.46 -9.41
N LEU A 29 -1.32 2.29 -10.03
CA LEU A 29 -2.69 2.46 -9.57
C LEU A 29 -3.53 1.19 -9.79
N GLY A 30 -3.27 0.46 -10.88
CA GLY A 30 -3.94 -0.81 -11.10
C GLY A 30 -3.60 -1.83 -10.03
N GLU A 31 -2.32 -1.93 -9.67
CA GLU A 31 -1.90 -2.85 -8.62
C GLU A 31 -2.42 -2.40 -7.26
N LEU A 32 -2.43 -1.09 -7.03
CA LEU A 32 -2.94 -0.55 -5.77
C LEU A 32 -4.42 -0.89 -5.59
N SER A 33 -5.22 -0.73 -6.64
CA SER A 33 -6.64 -1.04 -6.59
C SER A 33 -6.87 -2.49 -6.18
N GLN A 34 -6.18 -3.42 -6.83
CA GLN A 34 -6.33 -4.84 -6.52
C GLN A 34 -5.86 -5.16 -5.11
N TYR A 35 -4.77 -4.54 -4.70
CA TYR A 35 -4.22 -4.76 -3.37
C TYR A 35 -5.19 -4.30 -2.28
N LEU A 36 -5.77 -3.11 -2.46
CA LEU A 36 -6.71 -2.56 -1.48
C LEU A 36 -7.97 -3.42 -1.40
N ASP A 37 -8.45 -3.91 -2.54
CA ASP A 37 -9.62 -4.79 -2.53
C ASP A 37 -9.35 -6.06 -1.72
N ARG A 38 -8.19 -6.67 -1.92
CA ARG A 38 -7.86 -7.89 -1.20
C ARG A 38 -7.66 -7.62 0.29
N ALA A 39 -7.03 -6.49 0.62
CA ALA A 39 -6.82 -6.14 2.02
C ALA A 39 -8.14 -5.94 2.74
N LEU A 40 -9.09 -5.27 2.10
CA LEU A 40 -10.42 -5.08 2.67
C LEU A 40 -11.13 -6.41 2.87
N LEU A 41 -11.06 -7.29 1.89
CA LEU A 41 -11.70 -8.60 1.98
C LEU A 41 -11.07 -9.47 3.07
N SER A 42 -9.80 -9.22 3.38
CA SER A 42 -9.09 -9.95 4.44
C SER A 42 -9.38 -9.41 5.83
N GLY A 43 -10.12 -8.32 5.94
CA GLY A 43 -10.42 -7.73 7.23
C GLY A 43 -9.26 -6.94 7.84
N ARG A 44 -8.33 -6.48 7.03
CA ARG A 44 -7.19 -5.69 7.52
C ARG A 44 -7.65 -4.35 8.05
N GLU A 45 -6.98 -3.88 9.11
CA GLU A 45 -7.24 -2.56 9.64
C GLU A 45 -6.54 -1.47 8.82
N GLY A 46 -5.41 -1.83 8.21
CA GLY A 46 -4.66 -0.87 7.41
C GLY A 46 -3.52 -1.53 6.68
N VAL A 47 -2.90 -0.78 5.78
CA VAL A 47 -1.77 -1.26 4.99
C VAL A 47 -0.80 -0.11 4.74
N GLU A 48 0.43 -0.45 4.32
CA GLU A 48 1.45 0.52 3.95
C GLU A 48 1.67 0.47 2.45
N ILE A 49 1.75 1.64 1.83
CA ILE A 49 2.01 1.77 0.41
C ILE A 49 3.35 2.47 0.23
N VAL A 50 4.32 1.77 -0.36
CA VAL A 50 5.65 2.33 -0.59
C VAL A 50 5.69 2.88 -2.00
N HIS A 51 5.65 4.21 -2.14
CA HIS A 51 5.71 4.86 -3.45
C HIS A 51 7.06 5.51 -3.72
N GLY A 52 7.89 5.60 -2.67
CA GLY A 52 9.19 6.21 -2.79
C GLY A 52 9.13 7.72 -2.68
N ARG A 53 10.29 8.34 -2.59
CA ARG A 53 10.36 9.79 -2.46
C ARG A 53 10.45 10.48 -3.81
N GLY A 54 11.44 10.11 -4.61
CA GLY A 54 11.62 10.61 -5.97
C GLY A 54 11.17 12.05 -6.16
N THR A 55 10.41 12.29 -7.23
CA THR A 55 9.87 13.61 -7.53
C THR A 55 8.57 13.90 -6.79
N GLY A 56 8.00 12.89 -6.14
CA GLY A 56 6.69 13.01 -5.52
C GLY A 56 5.53 12.77 -6.48
N ALA A 57 5.82 12.46 -7.74
CA ALA A 57 4.75 12.27 -8.72
C ALA A 57 3.90 11.06 -8.38
N LEU A 58 4.54 9.94 -8.06
CA LEU A 58 3.79 8.72 -7.74
C LEU A 58 3.00 8.89 -6.43
N ARG A 59 3.58 9.58 -5.46
CA ARG A 59 2.90 9.87 -4.21
C ARG A 59 1.60 10.66 -4.47
N LYS A 60 1.67 11.66 -5.34
CA LYS A 60 0.49 12.47 -5.67
C LYS A 60 -0.59 11.61 -6.31
N GLU A 61 -0.20 10.73 -7.24
CA GLU A 61 -1.16 9.86 -7.91
C GLU A 61 -1.81 8.90 -6.92
N VAL A 62 -1.01 8.32 -6.04
CA VAL A 62 -1.52 7.41 -5.03
C VAL A 62 -2.52 8.14 -4.12
N HIS A 63 -2.17 9.32 -3.63
CA HIS A 63 -3.03 10.06 -2.74
C HIS A 63 -4.34 10.47 -3.41
N ALA A 64 -4.28 10.89 -4.68
CA ALA A 64 -5.50 11.23 -5.43
C ALA A 64 -6.40 10.01 -5.55
N PHE A 65 -5.81 8.85 -5.83
CA PHE A 65 -6.58 7.61 -5.95
C PHE A 65 -7.23 7.23 -4.61
N LEU A 66 -6.46 7.33 -3.52
CA LEU A 66 -6.97 6.96 -2.20
C LEU A 66 -8.16 7.82 -1.78
N LYS A 67 -8.19 9.08 -2.21
CA LYS A 67 -9.30 9.97 -1.87
C LYS A 67 -10.63 9.49 -2.45
N THR A 68 -10.58 8.75 -3.55
CA THR A 68 -11.78 8.27 -4.22
C THR A 68 -12.09 6.81 -3.95
N PHE A 69 -11.18 6.08 -3.30
CA PHE A 69 -11.37 4.65 -3.09
C PHE A 69 -12.29 4.42 -1.90
N PRO A 70 -13.40 3.68 -2.08
CA PRO A 70 -14.33 3.43 -0.97
C PRO A 70 -13.70 2.49 0.05
N GLY A 71 -14.07 2.67 1.31
CA GLY A 71 -13.57 1.81 2.37
C GLY A 71 -12.37 2.35 3.13
N ILE A 72 -11.83 3.49 2.69
CA ILE A 72 -10.68 4.10 3.37
C ILE A 72 -11.17 5.14 4.37
N ALA A 73 -10.76 4.98 5.62
CA ALA A 73 -11.09 5.96 6.67
C ALA A 73 -10.14 7.14 6.59
N SER A 74 -8.85 6.88 6.44
CA SER A 74 -7.85 7.94 6.40
C SER A 74 -6.56 7.41 5.81
N PHE A 75 -5.69 8.33 5.40
CA PHE A 75 -4.33 7.98 5.01
C PHE A 75 -3.40 9.15 5.33
N ALA A 76 -2.14 8.84 5.56
CA ALA A 76 -1.15 9.85 5.90
C ALA A 76 0.24 9.32 5.59
N LEU A 77 1.18 10.25 5.41
CA LEU A 77 2.57 9.85 5.25
C LEU A 77 3.07 9.22 6.53
N ALA A 78 3.98 8.27 6.40
CA ALA A 78 4.52 7.56 7.54
C ALA A 78 5.44 8.45 8.37
N PRO A 79 5.66 8.10 9.65
CA PRO A 79 6.71 8.77 10.44
C PRO A 79 8.07 8.54 9.81
N GLU A 80 9.01 9.43 10.10
CA GLU A 80 10.33 9.37 9.49
C GLU A 80 11.01 8.03 9.70
N ASP A 81 10.86 7.45 10.87
CA ASP A 81 11.49 6.16 11.19
C ASP A 81 10.76 4.98 10.58
N GLN A 82 9.66 5.22 9.85
CA GLN A 82 8.89 4.17 9.20
C GLN A 82 8.77 4.41 7.70
N GLY A 83 9.67 5.19 7.14
CA GLY A 83 9.69 5.42 5.71
C GLY A 83 9.41 6.86 5.30
N GLY A 84 8.94 7.69 6.22
CA GLY A 84 8.74 9.11 5.97
C GLY A 84 7.83 9.37 4.79
N ASP A 85 8.20 10.34 3.96
CA ASP A 85 7.37 10.73 2.82
C ASP A 85 7.48 9.79 1.63
N GLY A 86 8.21 8.67 1.79
CA GLY A 86 8.24 7.62 0.77
C GLY A 86 7.19 6.54 0.99
N VAL A 87 6.45 6.61 2.09
CA VAL A 87 5.45 5.61 2.47
C VAL A 87 4.17 6.30 2.91
N THR A 88 3.04 5.75 2.48
CA THR A 88 1.72 6.21 2.94
C THR A 88 1.07 5.09 3.74
N ILE A 89 0.60 5.41 4.92
CA ILE A 89 -0.13 4.46 5.76
C ILE A 89 -1.61 4.70 5.54
N VAL A 90 -2.32 3.63 5.20
CA VAL A 90 -3.75 3.67 4.90
C VAL A 90 -4.49 2.95 6.01
N THR A 91 -5.54 3.58 6.51
CA THR A 91 -6.41 2.99 7.53
C THR A 91 -7.79 2.78 6.92
N PHE A 92 -8.32 1.56 7.07
CA PHE A 92 -9.64 1.22 6.55
C PHE A 92 -10.73 1.55 7.56
N LYS A 93 -11.93 1.73 7.04
CA LYS A 93 -13.10 1.99 7.90
C LYS A 93 -13.47 0.81 8.78
#